data_7ca3d39046ebffdd1be1a43c277395c3
#
_entry.id   7ca3d39046ebffdd1be1a43c277395c3
#
_cell.length_a   1.000
_cell.length_b   1.000
_cell.length_c   1.000
_cell.angle_alpha   90.00
_cell.angle_beta   90.00
_cell.angle_gamma   90.00
#
_symmetry.space_group_name_H-M   'P 1'
#
loop_
_entity.id
_entity.type
_entity.pdbx_description
1 polymer ?
#
loop_
_entity_poly.entity_id
_entity_poly.type
_entity_poly.pdbx_seq_one_letter_code
_entity_poly.pdbx_strand_id
1 'polypeptide(L)'
;MYFGSVRFFKHLILSTVALMIIVPTVLAVYFGASNHKNKLYAEKLENQIASAEQVQTEHIDGIKPSPVISVPTYEYQTKYDNLYVESSSFAETGSDKPVIYLTFDDGPSRNTAQVLDILKENNIKATFFVVNSDIDGHEELYRRIVNEGHTIGIHTYSHRYRDIYNSVDDYLADFEKIFNKVYEITGVKPDIFRFPGGSINVYNQNIYVELIAEMLRRGFTYYDWNVSSGDAGQIYSTTQIQNAVVQGIGSKDKSIVLMHDSSTKQATVAALQGIIDNFSETHEFRALDNTVEPAVFTYIDNNIGN
;
A
#
# COMPACT_ATOMS: atom_id res chain seq x y z
N MET A 1 46.88 16.19 -0.56
CA MET A 1 46.86 16.06 0.92
C MET A 1 47.21 14.62 1.24
N TYR A 2 48.30 14.37 2.00
CA TYR A 2 48.75 13.00 2.32
C TYR A 2 47.75 12.34 3.27
N PHE A 3 47.25 11.19 2.92
CA PHE A 3 46.45 10.30 3.78
C PHE A 3 47.29 9.96 5.04
N GLY A 4 46.74 10.31 6.22
CA GLY A 4 47.39 10.06 7.50
C GLY A 4 48.10 11.28 8.13
N SER A 5 48.09 12.47 7.51
CA SER A 5 48.62 13.68 8.17
C SER A 5 47.72 14.18 9.27
N VAL A 6 48.29 14.79 10.31
CA VAL A 6 47.53 15.43 11.41
C VAL A 6 46.47 16.42 10.90
N ARG A 7 46.76 17.10 9.79
CA ARG A 7 45.79 18.01 9.14
C ARG A 7 44.64 17.26 8.53
N PHE A 8 44.90 16.10 7.91
CA PHE A 8 43.84 15.24 7.35
C PHE A 8 42.88 14.76 8.44
N PHE A 9 43.41 14.24 9.56
CA PHE A 9 42.58 13.80 10.68
C PHE A 9 41.80 14.95 11.33
N LYS A 10 42.41 16.13 11.44
CA LYS A 10 41.72 17.31 11.98
C LYS A 10 40.53 17.71 11.08
N HIS A 11 40.69 17.72 9.75
CA HIS A 11 39.58 18.00 8.83
C HIS A 11 38.53 16.90 8.83
N LEU A 12 38.93 15.64 8.91
CA LEU A 12 38.01 14.51 9.00
C LEU A 12 37.16 14.61 10.28
N ILE A 13 37.76 14.85 11.43
CA ILE A 13 37.04 15.02 12.70
C ILE A 13 36.09 16.22 12.64
N LEU A 14 36.55 17.38 12.14
CA LEU A 14 35.71 18.57 11.99
C LEU A 14 34.52 18.33 11.04
N SER A 15 34.72 17.63 9.93
CA SER A 15 33.66 17.27 8.99
C SER A 15 32.65 16.31 9.60
N THR A 16 33.13 15.33 10.38
CA THR A 16 32.27 14.36 11.04
C THR A 16 31.42 15.01 12.13
N VAL A 17 32.03 15.89 12.94
CA VAL A 17 31.32 16.66 13.98
C VAL A 17 30.30 17.63 13.34
N ALA A 18 30.67 18.29 12.26
CA ALA A 18 29.73 19.16 11.51
C ALA A 18 28.54 18.37 10.97
N LEU A 19 28.75 17.19 10.38
CA LEU A 19 27.70 16.30 9.92
C LEU A 19 26.78 15.81 11.05
N MET A 20 27.35 15.47 12.21
CA MET A 20 26.57 15.05 13.38
C MET A 20 25.68 16.15 13.95
N ILE A 21 25.99 17.42 13.71
CA ILE A 21 25.18 18.57 14.15
C ILE A 21 24.20 19.00 13.07
N ILE A 22 24.66 19.12 11.82
CA ILE A 22 23.85 19.64 10.71
C ILE A 22 22.71 18.69 10.34
N VAL A 23 22.99 17.39 10.23
CA VAL A 23 21.96 16.42 9.82
C VAL A 23 20.79 16.33 10.81
N PRO A 24 20.99 16.17 12.13
CA PRO A 24 19.88 16.19 13.09
C PRO A 24 19.13 17.52 13.11
N THR A 25 19.84 18.66 12.94
CA THR A 25 19.21 19.98 12.93
C THR A 25 18.32 20.17 11.71
N VAL A 26 18.79 19.75 10.53
CA VAL A 26 17.99 19.80 9.29
C VAL A 26 16.79 18.87 9.41
N LEU A 27 16.97 17.66 9.94
CA LEU A 27 15.87 16.73 10.18
C LEU A 27 14.86 17.29 11.19
N ALA A 28 15.32 17.89 12.30
CA ALA A 28 14.44 18.51 13.29
C ALA A 28 13.61 19.66 12.71
N VAL A 29 14.22 20.50 11.87
CA VAL A 29 13.52 21.60 11.17
C VAL A 29 12.53 21.03 10.15
N TYR A 30 12.92 20.00 9.39
CA TYR A 30 12.05 19.36 8.40
C TYR A 30 10.82 18.69 9.05
N PHE A 31 11.06 17.91 10.11
CA PHE A 31 9.96 17.27 10.86
C PHE A 31 9.11 18.29 11.63
N GLY A 32 9.72 19.35 12.17
CA GLY A 32 9.00 20.44 12.83
C GLY A 32 8.08 21.21 11.87
N ALA A 33 8.55 21.49 10.65
CA ALA A 33 7.72 22.17 9.64
C ALA A 33 6.58 21.25 9.12
N SER A 34 6.84 19.97 8.95
CA SER A 34 5.83 18.98 8.59
C SER A 34 4.76 18.83 9.69
N ASN A 35 5.19 18.75 10.95
CA ASN A 35 4.28 18.66 12.10
C ASN A 35 3.41 19.92 12.27
N HIS A 36 3.97 21.10 11.97
CA HIS A 36 3.22 22.37 12.02
C HIS A 36 2.12 22.41 10.95
N LYS A 37 2.39 21.97 9.73
CA LYS A 37 1.37 21.87 8.67
C LYS A 37 0.26 20.87 9.04
N ASN A 38 0.63 19.74 9.57
CA ASN A 38 -0.35 18.71 10.00
C ASN A 38 -1.21 19.21 11.16
N LYS A 39 -0.63 19.97 12.09
CA LYS A 39 -1.37 20.59 13.20
C LYS A 39 -2.36 21.64 12.70
N LEU A 40 -1.97 22.50 11.76
CA LEU A 40 -2.86 23.49 11.14
C LEU A 40 -4.02 22.83 10.37
N TYR A 41 -3.77 21.68 9.76
CA TYR A 41 -4.80 20.92 9.05
C TYR A 41 -5.77 20.24 10.02
N ALA A 42 -5.27 19.69 11.13
CA ALA A 42 -6.09 19.12 12.20
C ALA A 42 -6.97 20.20 12.85
N GLU A 43 -6.42 21.37 13.22
CA GLU A 43 -7.19 22.50 13.75
C GLU A 43 -8.28 22.99 12.78
N LYS A 44 -8.01 22.97 11.48
CA LYS A 44 -9.01 23.32 10.46
C LYS A 44 -10.14 22.28 10.41
N LEU A 45 -9.80 21.00 10.51
CA LEU A 45 -10.77 19.91 10.52
C LEU A 45 -11.61 19.91 11.81
N GLU A 46 -10.99 20.13 12.97
CA GLU A 46 -11.67 20.27 14.26
C GLU A 46 -12.67 21.44 14.26
N ASN A 47 -12.28 22.59 13.72
CA ASN A 47 -13.18 23.74 13.57
C ASN A 47 -14.35 23.45 12.61
N GLN A 48 -14.14 22.63 11.58
CA GLN A 48 -15.21 22.19 10.68
C GLN A 48 -16.16 21.20 11.36
N ILE A 49 -15.63 20.26 12.16
CA ILE A 49 -16.44 19.32 12.95
C ILE A 49 -17.23 20.05 14.02
N ALA A 50 -16.60 20.94 14.79
CA ALA A 50 -17.27 21.74 15.84
C ALA A 50 -18.37 22.63 15.26
N SER A 51 -18.17 23.20 14.07
CA SER A 51 -19.22 23.98 13.38
C SER A 51 -20.36 23.09 12.88
N ALA A 52 -20.11 21.85 12.51
CA ALA A 52 -21.13 20.89 12.11
C ALA A 52 -21.93 20.36 13.32
N GLU A 53 -21.28 20.15 14.47
CA GLU A 53 -21.91 19.72 15.70
C GLU A 53 -22.78 20.82 16.32
N GLN A 54 -22.38 22.10 16.29
CA GLN A 54 -23.19 23.21 16.70
C GLN A 54 -24.46 23.33 15.89
N VAL A 55 -24.47 23.03 14.61
CA VAL A 55 -25.64 23.01 13.74
C VAL A 55 -26.61 21.88 14.10
N GLN A 56 -26.13 20.76 14.65
CA GLN A 56 -27.01 19.66 15.09
C GLN A 56 -27.72 19.94 16.43
N THR A 57 -27.12 20.72 17.32
CA THR A 57 -27.69 21.00 18.65
C THR A 57 -28.75 22.13 18.67
N GLU A 58 -28.79 23.03 17.69
CA GLU A 58 -29.78 24.11 17.59
C GLU A 58 -31.10 23.70 16.93
N HIS A 59 -31.29 22.40 16.60
CA HIS A 59 -32.39 21.95 15.74
C HIS A 59 -33.50 21.18 16.43
N ILE A 60 -33.90 21.54 17.68
CA ILE A 60 -35.02 20.87 18.33
C ILE A 60 -36.32 21.77 18.43
N ASP A 61 -36.28 23.04 18.13
CA ASP A 61 -37.49 23.86 18.14
C ASP A 61 -37.62 24.76 16.90
N GLY A 62 -38.49 24.36 15.96
CA GLY A 62 -39.03 25.26 14.93
C GLY A 62 -38.44 25.05 13.52
N ILE A 63 -39.08 24.20 12.74
CA ILE A 63 -38.76 23.84 11.34
C ILE A 63 -38.76 25.08 10.42
N LYS A 64 -37.57 25.61 10.13
CA LYS A 64 -37.22 26.20 8.82
C LYS A 64 -36.15 25.36 8.22
N PRO A 65 -36.18 25.02 6.91
CA PRO A 65 -35.11 24.26 6.28
C PRO A 65 -33.83 25.09 6.39
N SER A 66 -32.88 24.61 7.19
CA SER A 66 -31.51 25.15 7.23
C SER A 66 -30.88 25.07 5.86
N PRO A 67 -30.06 26.05 5.48
CA PRO A 67 -29.27 25.92 4.24
C PRO A 67 -28.48 24.62 4.34
N VAL A 68 -28.68 23.74 3.37
CA VAL A 68 -27.83 22.57 3.17
C VAL A 68 -26.40 23.10 3.09
N ILE A 69 -25.58 22.84 4.12
CA ILE A 69 -24.14 23.09 4.03
C ILE A 69 -23.66 22.15 2.93
N SER A 70 -23.48 22.68 1.75
CA SER A 70 -22.84 21.94 0.67
C SER A 70 -21.40 21.72 1.10
N VAL A 71 -21.09 20.52 1.58
CA VAL A 71 -19.68 20.08 1.70
C VAL A 71 -19.08 20.27 0.32
N PRO A 72 -17.94 20.98 0.18
CA PRO A 72 -17.34 21.17 -1.12
C PRO A 72 -17.09 19.80 -1.76
N THR A 73 -17.82 19.49 -2.81
CA THR A 73 -17.64 18.25 -3.55
C THR A 73 -16.51 18.52 -4.55
N TYR A 74 -15.41 17.82 -4.41
CA TYR A 74 -14.34 17.89 -5.40
C TYR A 74 -14.81 17.28 -6.72
N GLU A 75 -14.36 17.84 -7.85
CA GLU A 75 -14.81 17.42 -9.18
C GLU A 75 -14.59 15.90 -9.41
N TYR A 76 -13.46 15.34 -8.95
CA TYR A 76 -13.17 13.90 -9.07
C TYR A 76 -14.17 13.01 -8.31
N GLN A 77 -14.89 13.54 -7.32
CA GLN A 77 -15.89 12.78 -6.55
C GLN A 77 -17.15 12.51 -7.36
N THR A 78 -17.39 13.27 -8.42
CA THR A 78 -18.52 13.11 -9.35
C THR A 78 -18.13 12.39 -10.64
N LYS A 79 -16.87 11.98 -10.77
CA LYS A 79 -16.34 11.18 -11.86
C LYS A 79 -16.20 9.71 -11.44
N TYR A 80 -15.98 8.84 -12.40
CA TYR A 80 -15.67 7.43 -12.20
C TYR A 80 -16.76 6.68 -11.41
N ASP A 81 -18.00 6.77 -11.87
CA ASP A 81 -19.18 6.17 -11.23
C ASP A 81 -19.11 4.63 -11.09
N ASN A 82 -18.27 3.99 -11.89
CA ASN A 82 -18.01 2.56 -11.85
C ASN A 82 -16.97 2.16 -10.77
N LEU A 83 -16.21 3.12 -10.20
CA LEU A 83 -15.23 2.89 -9.15
C LEU A 83 -15.87 2.96 -7.77
N TYR A 84 -16.84 2.09 -7.51
CA TYR A 84 -17.42 1.87 -6.19
C TYR A 84 -17.57 0.38 -5.95
N VAL A 85 -17.18 -0.04 -4.74
CA VAL A 85 -17.29 -1.41 -4.25
C VAL A 85 -17.93 -1.42 -2.88
N GLU A 86 -18.43 -2.57 -2.43
CA GLU A 86 -18.93 -2.71 -1.07
C GLU A 86 -17.78 -2.71 -0.08
N SER A 87 -17.85 -1.79 0.89
CA SER A 87 -16.93 -1.82 2.03
C SER A 87 -17.31 -2.93 3.00
N SER A 88 -16.33 -3.64 3.52
CA SER A 88 -16.51 -4.67 4.53
C SER A 88 -16.00 -4.20 5.89
N SER A 89 -16.54 -4.77 6.96
CA SER A 89 -15.94 -4.66 8.29
C SER A 89 -14.84 -5.70 8.45
N PHE A 90 -13.75 -5.33 9.09
CA PHE A 90 -12.67 -6.24 9.37
C PHE A 90 -13.11 -7.33 10.36
N ALA A 91 -12.74 -8.56 10.07
CA ALA A 91 -13.00 -9.73 10.91
C ALA A 91 -11.68 -10.34 11.38
N GLU A 92 -11.69 -10.89 12.58
CA GLU A 92 -10.56 -11.70 13.03
C GLU A 92 -10.45 -12.96 12.18
N THR A 93 -9.22 -13.37 11.88
CA THR A 93 -8.94 -14.48 10.96
C THR A 93 -9.37 -15.85 11.48
N GLY A 94 -9.72 -15.98 12.77
CA GLY A 94 -10.19 -17.22 13.38
C GLY A 94 -9.25 -18.43 13.16
N SER A 95 -7.95 -18.20 13.08
CA SER A 95 -6.95 -19.26 12.90
C SER A 95 -6.24 -19.57 14.21
N ASP A 96 -6.03 -20.87 14.49
CA ASP A 96 -5.22 -21.33 15.61
C ASP A 96 -3.70 -21.24 15.34
N LYS A 97 -3.32 -20.96 14.10
CA LYS A 97 -1.93 -20.78 13.65
C LYS A 97 -1.70 -19.34 13.19
N PRO A 98 -0.46 -18.84 13.28
CA PRO A 98 -0.08 -17.60 12.62
C PRO A 98 -0.37 -17.66 11.12
N VAL A 99 -0.80 -16.52 10.53
CA VAL A 99 -1.24 -16.45 9.14
C VAL A 99 -0.26 -15.64 8.30
N ILE A 100 0.11 -16.19 7.15
CA ILE A 100 0.95 -15.55 6.14
C ILE A 100 0.10 -15.26 4.91
N TYR A 101 0.08 -13.99 4.51
CA TYR A 101 -0.48 -13.50 3.25
C TYR A 101 0.68 -13.21 2.30
N LEU A 102 0.93 -14.10 1.34
CA LEU A 102 1.89 -13.85 0.27
C LEU A 102 1.26 -12.89 -0.73
N THR A 103 1.92 -11.77 -1.00
CA THR A 103 1.43 -10.78 -1.95
C THR A 103 2.48 -10.47 -3.01
N PHE A 104 2.03 -10.33 -4.27
CA PHE A 104 2.87 -10.10 -5.43
C PHE A 104 2.40 -8.84 -6.16
N ASP A 105 3.31 -7.90 -6.38
CA ASP A 105 3.06 -6.63 -7.05
C ASP A 105 3.69 -6.64 -8.46
N ASP A 106 3.20 -5.75 -9.34
CA ASP A 106 3.75 -5.46 -10.68
C ASP A 106 3.53 -6.54 -11.76
N GLY A 107 2.81 -7.59 -11.48
CA GLY A 107 2.36 -8.56 -12.47
C GLY A 107 1.12 -8.09 -13.28
N PRO A 108 0.65 -8.89 -14.26
CA PRO A 108 1.18 -10.19 -14.60
C PRO A 108 2.36 -10.15 -15.59
N SER A 109 3.26 -11.09 -15.40
CA SER A 109 4.41 -11.32 -16.27
C SER A 109 4.64 -12.84 -16.49
N ARG A 110 5.72 -13.21 -17.19
CA ARG A 110 6.12 -14.62 -17.28
C ARG A 110 6.47 -15.24 -15.92
N ASN A 111 6.89 -14.41 -14.96
CA ASN A 111 7.14 -14.85 -13.60
C ASN A 111 5.84 -15.15 -12.86
N THR A 112 4.76 -14.41 -13.12
CA THR A 112 3.42 -14.70 -12.57
C THR A 112 2.99 -16.13 -12.88
N ALA A 113 3.20 -16.61 -14.11
CA ALA A 113 2.87 -17.99 -14.48
C ALA A 113 3.61 -19.00 -13.60
N GLN A 114 4.90 -18.79 -13.38
CA GLN A 114 5.72 -19.69 -12.54
C GLN A 114 5.33 -19.60 -11.05
N VAL A 115 5.00 -18.41 -10.55
CA VAL A 115 4.49 -18.21 -9.19
C VAL A 115 3.17 -18.99 -9.01
N LEU A 116 2.24 -18.86 -9.95
CA LEU A 116 0.95 -19.59 -9.92
C LEU A 116 1.16 -21.11 -9.93
N ASP A 117 2.11 -21.61 -10.74
CA ASP A 117 2.43 -23.04 -10.78
C ASP A 117 2.95 -23.55 -9.42
N ILE A 118 3.89 -22.82 -8.78
CA ILE A 118 4.40 -23.15 -7.44
C ILE A 118 3.29 -23.11 -6.39
N LEU A 119 2.46 -22.08 -6.38
CA LEU A 119 1.35 -21.95 -5.43
C LEU A 119 0.34 -23.09 -5.58
N LYS A 120 0.05 -23.49 -6.82
CA LYS A 120 -0.85 -24.59 -7.13
C LYS A 120 -0.29 -25.94 -6.65
N GLU A 121 1.00 -26.21 -6.88
CA GLU A 121 1.66 -27.43 -6.42
C GLU A 121 1.64 -27.57 -4.90
N ASN A 122 1.69 -26.43 -4.17
CA ASN A 122 1.64 -26.40 -2.71
C ASN A 122 0.22 -26.20 -2.14
N ASN A 123 -0.81 -26.10 -2.99
CA ASN A 123 -2.20 -25.81 -2.60
C ASN A 123 -2.34 -24.53 -1.74
N ILE A 124 -1.59 -23.48 -2.07
CA ILE A 124 -1.58 -22.21 -1.36
C ILE A 124 -2.29 -21.14 -2.18
N LYS A 125 -3.03 -20.26 -1.48
CA LYS A 125 -3.62 -19.06 -2.10
C LYS A 125 -2.83 -17.82 -1.71
N ALA A 126 -2.74 -16.89 -2.65
CA ALA A 126 -1.99 -15.63 -2.51
C ALA A 126 -2.78 -14.46 -3.09
N THR A 127 -2.24 -13.26 -2.99
CA THR A 127 -2.84 -12.04 -3.53
C THR A 127 -1.91 -11.43 -4.57
N PHE A 128 -2.47 -11.00 -5.69
CA PHE A 128 -1.74 -10.33 -6.77
C PHE A 128 -2.27 -8.93 -6.96
N PHE A 129 -1.45 -7.92 -6.70
CA PHE A 129 -1.75 -6.53 -7.00
C PHE A 129 -1.23 -6.19 -8.39
N VAL A 130 -2.15 -6.18 -9.35
CA VAL A 130 -1.79 -6.18 -10.78
C VAL A 130 -1.71 -4.79 -11.39
N VAL A 131 -0.82 -4.65 -12.36
CA VAL A 131 -0.69 -3.50 -13.25
C VAL A 131 -1.11 -3.87 -14.68
N ASN A 132 -1.10 -2.90 -15.61
CA ASN A 132 -1.28 -3.25 -17.01
C ASN A 132 -0.13 -4.11 -17.53
N SER A 133 -0.46 -5.11 -18.29
CA SER A 133 0.51 -5.97 -18.99
C SER A 133 0.13 -6.09 -20.45
N ASP A 134 1.14 -6.03 -21.32
CA ASP A 134 1.01 -6.14 -22.77
C ASP A 134 1.76 -7.37 -23.31
N ILE A 135 2.20 -8.29 -22.43
CA ILE A 135 2.84 -9.54 -22.86
C ILE A 135 1.83 -10.47 -23.52
N ASP A 136 2.27 -11.27 -24.47
CA ASP A 136 1.42 -12.29 -25.09
C ASP A 136 0.86 -13.24 -24.02
N GLY A 137 -0.47 -13.46 -24.05
CA GLY A 137 -1.16 -14.30 -23.09
C GLY A 137 -1.42 -13.66 -21.72
N HIS A 138 -1.22 -12.36 -21.56
CA HIS A 138 -1.47 -11.66 -20.28
C HIS A 138 -2.90 -11.82 -19.77
N GLU A 139 -3.90 -11.83 -20.66
CA GLU A 139 -5.28 -12.03 -20.24
C GLU A 139 -5.51 -13.36 -19.56
N GLU A 140 -4.85 -14.41 -20.04
CA GLU A 140 -4.95 -15.73 -19.40
C GLU A 140 -4.35 -15.72 -18.00
N LEU A 141 -3.30 -14.93 -17.75
CA LEU A 141 -2.72 -14.81 -16.41
C LEU A 141 -3.68 -14.11 -15.43
N TYR A 142 -4.40 -13.06 -15.85
CA TYR A 142 -5.46 -12.48 -15.02
C TYR A 142 -6.55 -13.51 -14.71
N ARG A 143 -6.99 -14.29 -15.71
CA ARG A 143 -7.97 -15.36 -15.51
C ARG A 143 -7.45 -16.46 -14.59
N ARG A 144 -6.19 -16.86 -14.73
CA ARG A 144 -5.57 -17.87 -13.87
C ARG A 144 -5.54 -17.44 -12.41
N ILE A 145 -5.15 -16.18 -12.12
CA ILE A 145 -5.16 -15.65 -10.76
C ILE A 145 -6.52 -15.90 -10.11
N VAL A 146 -7.61 -15.53 -10.78
CA VAL A 146 -8.97 -15.69 -10.25
C VAL A 146 -9.43 -17.15 -10.22
N ASN A 147 -9.26 -17.88 -11.33
CA ASN A 147 -9.78 -19.24 -11.47
C ASN A 147 -9.06 -20.25 -10.57
N GLU A 148 -7.80 -19.98 -10.22
CA GLU A 148 -7.03 -20.79 -9.29
C GLU A 148 -7.30 -20.40 -7.82
N GLY A 149 -8.21 -19.43 -7.57
CA GLY A 149 -8.71 -19.05 -6.24
C GLY A 149 -7.77 -18.12 -5.48
N HIS A 150 -6.92 -17.38 -6.18
CA HIS A 150 -6.15 -16.28 -5.65
C HIS A 150 -6.96 -14.99 -5.66
N THR A 151 -6.61 -14.02 -4.82
CA THR A 151 -7.21 -12.70 -4.85
C THR A 151 -6.47 -11.82 -5.87
N ILE A 152 -7.24 -11.13 -6.69
CA ILE A 152 -6.74 -10.10 -7.59
C ILE A 152 -7.08 -8.73 -7.02
N GLY A 153 -6.05 -7.92 -6.77
CA GLY A 153 -6.17 -6.52 -6.35
C GLY A 153 -5.54 -5.59 -7.39
N ILE A 154 -5.71 -4.30 -7.22
CA ILE A 154 -5.23 -3.28 -8.16
C ILE A 154 -3.92 -2.64 -7.67
N HIS A 155 -2.95 -2.44 -8.62
CA HIS A 155 -1.69 -1.72 -8.37
C HIS A 155 -1.46 -0.57 -9.36
N THR A 156 -2.53 0.09 -9.80
CA THR A 156 -2.58 1.07 -10.88
C THR A 156 -2.35 0.49 -12.29
N TYR A 157 -2.65 1.27 -13.32
CA TYR A 157 -2.48 0.83 -14.72
C TYR A 157 -1.04 1.01 -15.18
N SER A 158 -0.50 2.21 -14.98
CA SER A 158 0.79 2.61 -15.57
C SER A 158 1.98 2.40 -14.65
N HIS A 159 1.76 2.32 -13.34
CA HIS A 159 2.79 2.30 -12.31
C HIS A 159 3.81 3.47 -12.43
N ARG A 160 3.42 4.59 -13.05
CA ARG A 160 4.28 5.75 -13.23
C ARG A 160 4.06 6.77 -12.12
N TYR A 161 4.86 6.72 -11.07
CA TYR A 161 4.72 7.51 -9.84
C TYR A 161 4.45 9.00 -10.07
N ARG A 162 5.18 9.65 -10.99
CA ARG A 162 5.03 11.07 -11.25
C ARG A 162 3.71 11.43 -11.90
N ASP A 163 3.15 10.52 -12.67
CA ASP A 163 1.89 10.72 -13.36
C ASP A 163 0.72 10.43 -12.41
N ILE A 164 0.73 9.26 -11.77
CA ILE A 164 -0.37 8.83 -10.90
C ILE A 164 -0.50 9.66 -9.61
N TYR A 165 0.59 10.21 -9.09
CA TYR A 165 0.58 11.00 -7.85
C TYR A 165 0.62 12.51 -8.09
N ASN A 166 0.38 12.97 -9.32
CA ASN A 166 0.26 14.39 -9.63
C ASN A 166 -1.01 15.01 -9.02
N SER A 167 -2.13 14.27 -9.03
CA SER A 167 -3.40 14.63 -8.39
C SER A 167 -4.23 13.40 -8.04
N VAL A 168 -5.28 13.57 -7.22
CA VAL A 168 -6.27 12.52 -6.94
C VAL A 168 -6.99 12.09 -8.23
N ASP A 169 -7.33 13.04 -9.10
CA ASP A 169 -7.99 12.78 -10.39
C ASP A 169 -7.10 11.93 -11.32
N ASP A 170 -5.80 12.24 -11.41
CA ASP A 170 -4.84 11.47 -12.21
C ASP A 170 -4.70 10.02 -11.69
N TYR A 171 -4.69 9.86 -10.36
CA TYR A 171 -4.66 8.52 -9.76
C TYR A 171 -5.91 7.73 -10.09
N LEU A 172 -7.09 8.31 -9.92
CA LEU A 172 -8.36 7.66 -10.22
C LEU A 172 -8.50 7.32 -11.70
N ALA A 173 -8.06 8.20 -12.60
CA ALA A 173 -8.08 7.95 -14.04
C ALA A 173 -7.17 6.79 -14.46
N ASP A 174 -6.02 6.64 -13.81
CA ASP A 174 -5.11 5.52 -14.04
C ASP A 174 -5.65 4.21 -13.42
N PHE A 175 -6.18 4.31 -12.20
CA PHE A 175 -6.77 3.19 -11.47
C PHE A 175 -8.00 2.61 -12.22
N GLU A 176 -8.87 3.45 -12.75
CA GLU A 176 -10.06 3.03 -13.50
C GLU A 176 -9.70 2.15 -14.70
N LYS A 177 -8.62 2.47 -15.41
CA LYS A 177 -8.21 1.70 -16.60
C LYS A 177 -7.90 0.24 -16.27
N ILE A 178 -7.16 0.01 -15.18
CA ILE A 178 -6.84 -1.37 -14.79
C ILE A 178 -8.01 -2.05 -14.12
N PHE A 179 -8.83 -1.33 -13.34
CA PHE A 179 -10.04 -1.85 -12.73
C PHE A 179 -11.00 -2.39 -13.80
N ASN A 180 -11.27 -1.60 -14.84
CA ASN A 180 -12.12 -2.02 -15.96
C ASN A 180 -11.50 -3.18 -16.73
N LYS A 181 -10.19 -3.12 -17.02
CA LYS A 181 -9.48 -4.21 -17.71
C LYS A 181 -9.59 -5.53 -16.96
N VAL A 182 -9.37 -5.53 -15.66
CA VAL A 182 -9.51 -6.73 -14.83
C VAL A 182 -10.94 -7.25 -14.85
N TYR A 183 -11.92 -6.37 -14.68
CA TYR A 183 -13.33 -6.76 -14.72
C TYR A 183 -13.75 -7.33 -16.09
N GLU A 184 -13.35 -6.70 -17.19
CA GLU A 184 -13.63 -7.17 -18.55
C GLU A 184 -13.05 -8.56 -18.83
N ILE A 185 -11.84 -8.84 -18.33
CA ILE A 185 -11.14 -10.10 -18.56
C ILE A 185 -11.68 -11.22 -17.65
N THR A 186 -11.93 -10.91 -16.36
CA THR A 186 -12.17 -11.92 -15.33
C THR A 186 -13.60 -12.00 -14.83
N GLY A 187 -14.40 -10.95 -15.05
CA GLY A 187 -15.73 -10.79 -14.45
C GLY A 187 -15.71 -10.41 -12.97
N VAL A 188 -14.53 -10.28 -12.35
CA VAL A 188 -14.36 -9.91 -10.93
C VAL A 188 -14.11 -8.42 -10.82
N LYS A 189 -14.82 -7.74 -9.92
CA LYS A 189 -14.53 -6.36 -9.50
C LYS A 189 -13.58 -6.42 -8.30
N PRO A 190 -12.30 -6.03 -8.48
CA PRO A 190 -11.38 -5.99 -7.35
C PRO A 190 -11.82 -4.94 -6.33
N ASP A 191 -11.83 -5.29 -5.06
CA ASP A 191 -12.24 -4.43 -3.94
C ASP A 191 -11.06 -4.05 -3.01
N ILE A 192 -9.91 -4.66 -3.28
CA ILE A 192 -8.66 -4.33 -2.60
C ILE A 192 -7.61 -3.80 -3.57
N PHE A 193 -6.68 -3.00 -3.03
CA PHE A 193 -5.59 -2.44 -3.82
C PHE A 193 -4.34 -2.17 -2.98
N ARG A 194 -3.23 -1.89 -3.67
CA ARG A 194 -2.00 -1.41 -3.05
C ARG A 194 -1.48 -0.21 -3.80
N PHE A 195 -1.09 0.82 -3.06
CA PHE A 195 -0.46 1.99 -3.64
C PHE A 195 0.95 1.67 -4.14
N PRO A 196 1.36 2.04 -5.37
CA PRO A 196 2.75 1.98 -5.81
C PRO A 196 3.69 2.70 -4.83
N GLY A 197 4.64 1.93 -4.26
CA GLY A 197 5.56 2.43 -3.24
C GLY A 197 4.97 2.58 -1.83
N GLY A 198 3.76 2.04 -1.59
CA GLY A 198 3.04 2.11 -0.32
C GLY A 198 2.18 3.37 -0.16
N SER A 199 1.34 3.36 0.88
CA SER A 199 0.36 4.42 1.14
C SER A 199 0.98 5.79 1.41
N ILE A 200 2.23 5.83 1.89
CA ILE A 200 3.02 7.06 2.03
C ILE A 200 4.39 6.86 1.37
N ASN A 201 4.70 7.68 0.39
CA ASN A 201 6.00 7.72 -0.27
C ASN A 201 6.36 9.15 -0.71
N VAL A 202 7.57 9.34 -1.22
CA VAL A 202 8.08 10.68 -1.59
C VAL A 202 7.31 11.35 -2.74
N TYR A 203 6.54 10.59 -3.52
CA TYR A 203 5.79 11.12 -4.66
C TYR A 203 4.37 11.54 -4.28
N ASN A 204 3.74 10.91 -3.28
CA ASN A 204 2.35 11.19 -2.91
C ASN A 204 2.17 12.09 -1.69
N GLN A 205 3.25 12.61 -1.08
CA GLN A 205 3.23 13.41 0.15
C GLN A 205 2.22 14.57 0.15
N ASN A 206 1.92 15.13 -1.02
CA ASN A 206 1.03 16.28 -1.11
C ASN A 206 -0.47 15.88 -1.21
N ILE A 207 -0.77 14.63 -1.57
CA ILE A 207 -2.13 14.19 -1.87
C ILE A 207 -2.55 12.92 -1.10
N TYR A 208 -1.64 12.25 -0.37
CA TYR A 208 -1.91 10.91 0.18
C TYR A 208 -3.12 10.87 1.11
N VAL A 209 -3.32 11.89 1.94
CA VAL A 209 -4.46 11.95 2.88
C VAL A 209 -5.78 12.02 2.11
N GLU A 210 -5.86 12.94 1.15
CA GLU A 210 -7.03 13.13 0.31
C GLU A 210 -7.29 11.93 -0.58
N LEU A 211 -6.24 11.35 -1.15
CA LEU A 211 -6.31 10.18 -2.01
C LEU A 211 -6.78 8.93 -1.23
N ILE A 212 -6.22 8.67 -0.05
CA ILE A 212 -6.66 7.58 0.82
C ILE A 212 -8.13 7.76 1.20
N ALA A 213 -8.51 8.96 1.65
CA ALA A 213 -9.90 9.25 2.02
C ALA A 213 -10.86 8.99 0.86
N GLU A 214 -10.50 9.38 -0.37
CA GLU A 214 -11.32 9.16 -1.55
C GLU A 214 -11.45 7.67 -1.91
N MET A 215 -10.36 6.89 -1.84
CA MET A 215 -10.40 5.46 -2.12
C MET A 215 -11.25 4.71 -1.08
N LEU A 216 -11.13 5.07 0.21
CA LEU A 216 -11.97 4.51 1.28
C LEU A 216 -13.45 4.91 1.09
N ARG A 217 -13.74 6.16 0.70
CA ARG A 217 -15.10 6.63 0.39
C ARG A 217 -15.75 5.82 -0.74
N ARG A 218 -14.94 5.32 -1.67
CA ARG A 218 -15.38 4.44 -2.76
C ARG A 218 -15.53 2.97 -2.35
N GLY A 219 -15.23 2.63 -1.09
CA GLY A 219 -15.36 1.29 -0.52
C GLY A 219 -14.13 0.41 -0.65
N PHE A 220 -13.06 0.87 -1.32
CA PHE A 220 -11.84 0.09 -1.50
C PHE A 220 -11.04 -0.05 -0.20
N THR A 221 -10.47 -1.23 0.04
CA THR A 221 -9.50 -1.48 1.12
C THR A 221 -8.08 -1.51 0.55
N TYR A 222 -7.14 -0.76 1.16
CA TYR A 222 -5.75 -0.79 0.73
C TYR A 222 -4.86 -1.55 1.70
N TYR A 223 -3.80 -2.15 1.17
CA TYR A 223 -2.84 -2.94 1.92
C TYR A 223 -1.41 -2.46 1.66
N ASP A 224 -0.73 -2.02 2.70
CA ASP A 224 0.72 -2.00 2.73
C ASP A 224 1.24 -3.39 3.15
N TRP A 225 2.37 -3.48 3.80
CA TRP A 225 2.98 -4.74 4.24
C TRP A 225 3.67 -4.56 5.60
N ASN A 226 3.86 -5.65 6.31
CA ASN A 226 4.64 -5.68 7.54
C ASN A 226 5.86 -6.61 7.45
N VAL A 227 6.04 -7.27 6.29
CA VAL A 227 7.22 -8.06 5.92
C VAL A 227 7.62 -7.71 4.50
N SER A 228 8.89 -7.36 4.27
CA SER A 228 9.43 -7.10 2.94
C SER A 228 10.44 -8.18 2.54
N SER A 229 10.33 -8.69 1.33
CA SER A 229 11.33 -9.59 0.74
C SER A 229 12.63 -8.86 0.36
N GLY A 230 12.59 -7.52 0.27
CA GLY A 230 13.71 -6.70 -0.21
C GLY A 230 13.89 -6.71 -1.73
N ASP A 231 13.07 -7.44 -2.49
CA ASP A 231 13.22 -7.62 -3.94
C ASP A 231 12.85 -6.39 -4.79
N ALA A 232 12.22 -5.35 -4.18
CA ALA A 232 11.93 -4.08 -4.87
C ALA A 232 13.20 -3.32 -5.30
N GLY A 233 14.31 -3.49 -4.57
CA GLY A 233 15.56 -2.80 -4.78
C GLY A 233 16.43 -3.39 -5.91
N GLN A 234 17.74 -3.17 -5.79
CA GLN A 234 18.74 -3.76 -6.70
C GLN A 234 18.78 -5.28 -6.53
N ILE A 235 19.42 -5.97 -7.49
CA ILE A 235 19.43 -7.42 -7.64
C ILE A 235 19.75 -8.14 -6.32
N TYR A 236 18.75 -8.78 -5.73
CA TYR A 236 18.91 -9.67 -4.59
C TYR A 236 19.05 -11.13 -5.07
N SER A 237 19.87 -11.91 -4.38
CA SER A 237 19.93 -13.35 -4.63
C SER A 237 18.70 -14.03 -4.04
N THR A 238 18.36 -15.20 -4.57
CA THR A 238 17.31 -16.08 -4.02
C THR A 238 17.43 -16.26 -2.50
N THR A 239 18.63 -16.53 -2.00
CA THR A 239 18.89 -16.72 -0.56
C THR A 239 18.66 -15.45 0.24
N GLN A 240 18.99 -14.26 -0.28
CA GLN A 240 18.74 -13.00 0.44
C GLN A 240 17.26 -12.72 0.54
N ILE A 241 16.49 -12.95 -0.53
CA ILE A 241 15.02 -12.81 -0.52
C ILE A 241 14.39 -13.78 0.49
N GLN A 242 14.77 -15.05 0.42
CA GLN A 242 14.27 -16.07 1.35
C GLN A 242 14.58 -15.69 2.80
N ASN A 243 15.81 -15.32 3.11
CA ASN A 243 16.21 -14.93 4.46
C ASN A 243 15.47 -13.68 4.96
N ALA A 244 15.28 -12.68 4.09
CA ALA A 244 14.55 -11.46 4.44
C ALA A 244 13.09 -11.77 4.83
N VAL A 245 12.42 -12.63 4.07
CA VAL A 245 11.04 -13.05 4.38
C VAL A 245 11.00 -13.87 5.67
N VAL A 246 11.88 -14.87 5.81
CA VAL A 246 11.91 -15.74 7.01
C VAL A 246 12.18 -14.92 8.27
N GLN A 247 13.15 -14.02 8.23
CA GLN A 247 13.46 -13.13 9.37
C GLN A 247 12.34 -12.12 9.62
N GLY A 248 11.74 -11.58 8.55
CA GLY A 248 10.66 -10.61 8.62
C GLY A 248 9.39 -11.18 9.24
N ILE A 249 9.02 -12.43 8.93
CA ILE A 249 7.90 -13.13 9.56
C ILE A 249 8.19 -13.36 11.05
N GLY A 250 9.33 -13.97 11.39
CA GLY A 250 9.75 -14.16 12.78
C GLY A 250 8.64 -14.80 13.63
N SER A 251 8.19 -14.08 14.68
CA SER A 251 7.13 -14.51 15.59
C SER A 251 5.82 -13.75 15.41
N LYS A 252 5.55 -13.19 14.23
CA LYS A 252 4.31 -12.43 13.97
C LYS A 252 3.13 -13.38 13.80
N ASP A 253 2.01 -13.05 14.42
CA ASP A 253 0.75 -13.78 14.26
C ASP A 253 0.12 -13.53 12.89
N LYS A 254 0.37 -12.36 12.30
CA LYS A 254 -0.11 -11.96 10.97
C LYS A 254 1.03 -11.33 10.16
N SER A 255 1.32 -11.90 9.00
CA SER A 255 2.35 -11.42 8.09
C SER A 255 1.79 -11.14 6.71
N ILE A 256 1.84 -9.88 6.26
CA ILE A 256 1.55 -9.48 4.89
C ILE A 256 2.89 -9.25 4.22
N VAL A 257 3.26 -10.15 3.31
CA VAL A 257 4.59 -10.23 2.71
C VAL A 257 4.59 -9.55 1.35
N LEU A 258 5.38 -8.47 1.21
CA LEU A 258 5.62 -7.82 -0.07
C LEU A 258 6.67 -8.59 -0.87
N MET A 259 6.28 -9.02 -2.06
CA MET A 259 7.13 -9.55 -3.12
C MET A 259 6.68 -8.98 -4.47
N HIS A 260 7.46 -9.19 -5.51
CA HIS A 260 7.12 -8.75 -6.86
C HIS A 260 7.26 -9.92 -7.85
N ASP A 261 6.37 -9.95 -8.85
CA ASP A 261 6.36 -10.95 -9.91
C ASP A 261 6.51 -10.36 -11.32
N SER A 262 6.98 -9.10 -11.42
CA SER A 262 7.34 -8.50 -12.71
C SER A 262 8.47 -9.27 -13.41
N SER A 263 8.66 -9.04 -14.70
CA SER A 263 9.57 -9.84 -15.56
C SER A 263 11.03 -9.91 -15.10
N THR A 264 11.47 -9.00 -14.25
CA THR A 264 12.84 -8.92 -13.72
C THR A 264 13.03 -9.67 -12.40
N LYS A 265 12.00 -10.25 -11.83
CA LYS A 265 11.97 -10.84 -10.47
C LYS A 265 12.14 -12.36 -10.43
N GLN A 266 13.03 -12.88 -11.27
CA GLN A 266 13.31 -14.33 -11.34
C GLN A 266 13.82 -14.91 -10.01
N ALA A 267 14.59 -14.11 -9.25
CA ALA A 267 15.11 -14.53 -7.95
C ALA A 267 13.98 -14.70 -6.91
N THR A 268 12.91 -13.92 -7.01
CA THR A 268 11.71 -14.04 -6.17
C THR A 268 10.99 -15.36 -6.45
N VAL A 269 10.79 -15.68 -7.73
CA VAL A 269 10.23 -16.98 -8.13
C VAL A 269 11.06 -18.15 -7.55
N ALA A 270 12.38 -18.09 -7.71
CA ALA A 270 13.26 -19.13 -7.20
C ALA A 270 13.29 -19.23 -5.66
N ALA A 271 12.97 -18.15 -4.94
CA ALA A 271 12.91 -18.14 -3.48
C ALA A 271 11.59 -18.70 -2.92
N LEU A 272 10.52 -18.69 -3.70
CA LEU A 272 9.16 -18.93 -3.22
C LEU A 272 8.99 -20.31 -2.60
N GLN A 273 9.48 -21.37 -3.25
CA GLN A 273 9.37 -22.73 -2.69
C GLN A 273 10.05 -22.83 -1.32
N GLY A 274 11.26 -22.29 -1.18
CA GLY A 274 11.98 -22.33 0.09
C GLY A 274 11.32 -21.47 1.19
N ILE A 275 10.59 -20.40 0.84
CA ILE A 275 9.76 -19.64 1.78
C ILE A 275 8.60 -20.52 2.25
N ILE A 276 7.90 -21.18 1.34
CA ILE A 276 6.78 -22.07 1.65
C ILE A 276 7.23 -23.20 2.56
N ASP A 277 8.33 -23.86 2.24
CA ASP A 277 8.85 -25.01 3.00
C ASP A 277 9.20 -24.65 4.45
N ASN A 278 9.63 -23.41 4.71
CA ASN A 278 9.94 -22.93 6.06
C ASN A 278 8.70 -22.82 6.96
N PHE A 279 7.50 -22.62 6.40
CA PHE A 279 6.34 -22.23 7.19
C PHE A 279 5.13 -23.17 7.05
N SER A 280 5.12 -24.08 6.07
CA SER A 280 3.97 -24.92 5.73
C SER A 280 3.43 -25.76 6.91
N GLU A 281 4.30 -26.17 7.85
CA GLU A 281 3.89 -26.94 9.02
C GLU A 281 3.37 -26.08 10.18
N THR A 282 3.87 -24.83 10.30
CA THR A 282 3.66 -23.98 11.47
C THR A 282 2.69 -22.84 11.25
N HIS A 283 2.49 -22.42 10.00
CA HIS A 283 1.66 -21.28 9.62
C HIS A 283 0.57 -21.70 8.65
N GLU A 284 -0.47 -20.89 8.56
CA GLU A 284 -1.49 -20.98 7.54
C GLU A 284 -1.21 -19.93 6.45
N PHE A 285 -1.32 -20.32 5.18
CA PHE A 285 -1.23 -19.39 4.05
C PHE A 285 -2.63 -19.06 3.56
N ARG A 286 -2.93 -17.75 3.44
CA ARG A 286 -4.20 -17.25 2.93
C ARG A 286 -4.01 -16.16 1.90
N ALA A 287 -4.99 -15.93 1.05
CA ALA A 287 -5.10 -14.71 0.26
C ALA A 287 -5.77 -13.61 1.09
N LEU A 288 -5.44 -12.34 0.83
CA LEU A 288 -6.14 -11.19 1.37
C LEU A 288 -7.54 -11.10 0.75
N ASP A 289 -8.48 -10.56 1.51
CA ASP A 289 -9.75 -10.04 1.04
C ASP A 289 -10.10 -8.77 1.84
N ASN A 290 -11.15 -8.07 1.48
CA ASN A 290 -11.54 -6.80 2.11
C ASN A 290 -12.01 -6.92 3.56
N THR A 291 -12.04 -8.12 4.14
CA THR A 291 -12.36 -8.37 5.57
C THR A 291 -11.13 -8.53 6.45
N VAL A 292 -9.94 -8.72 5.86
CA VAL A 292 -8.69 -8.81 6.62
C VAL A 292 -8.24 -7.41 7.03
N GLU A 293 -8.00 -7.20 8.32
CA GLU A 293 -7.47 -5.95 8.82
C GLU A 293 -6.12 -5.60 8.16
N PRO A 294 -5.99 -4.44 7.48
CA PRO A 294 -4.81 -4.12 6.70
C PRO A 294 -3.61 -3.74 7.58
N ALA A 295 -2.40 -4.01 7.09
CA ALA A 295 -1.20 -3.31 7.52
C ALA A 295 -1.13 -2.00 6.72
N VAL A 296 -0.96 -0.86 7.38
CA VAL A 296 -0.91 0.45 6.77
C VAL A 296 0.24 1.29 7.32
N PHE A 297 0.88 2.08 6.45
CA PHE A 297 1.99 2.96 6.87
C PHE A 297 1.52 4.31 7.37
N THR A 298 0.29 4.71 7.06
CA THR A 298 -0.29 5.95 7.57
C THR A 298 -0.64 5.80 9.02
N TYR A 299 0.10 6.46 9.86
CA TYR A 299 -0.41 6.85 11.16
C TYR A 299 -1.22 8.14 10.97
N ILE A 300 -2.52 8.01 10.72
CA ILE A 300 -3.42 9.02 11.24
C ILE A 300 -3.35 8.78 12.74
N ASP A 301 -2.72 9.72 13.45
CA ASP A 301 -2.59 9.61 14.90
C ASP A 301 -4.00 9.61 15.49
N ASN A 302 -4.53 8.41 15.79
CA ASN A 302 -5.83 8.22 16.45
C ASN A 302 -5.80 8.69 17.92
N ASN A 303 -4.76 9.40 18.34
CA ASN A 303 -4.68 10.07 19.64
C ASN A 303 -5.36 11.45 19.67
N ILE A 304 -6.27 11.74 18.75
CA ILE A 304 -7.22 12.84 18.90
C ILE A 304 -8.45 12.26 19.59
N GLY A 305 -8.38 12.10 20.90
CA GLY A 305 -9.53 11.67 21.70
C GLY A 305 -9.17 10.90 22.97
N ASN A 306 -8.39 11.52 23.85
CA ASN A 306 -8.44 11.30 25.30
C ASN A 306 -8.08 12.60 26.02
#